data_a6101694b141892941b26320b2c43b03
#
_entry.id   a6101694b141892941b26320b2c43b03
#
_cell.length_a   1.000
_cell.length_b   1.000
_cell.length_c   1.000
_cell.angle_alpha   90.00
_cell.angle_beta   90.00
_cell.angle_gamma   90.00
#
_symmetry.space_group_name_H-M   'P 1'
#
loop_
_entity.id
_entity.type
_entity.pdbx_description
1 polymer ?
#
loop_
_entity_poly.entity_id
_entity_poly.type
_entity_poly.pdbx_seq_one_letter_code
_entity_poly.pdbx_strand_id
1 'polypeptide(L)'
;MDNSIDTGDINLLITERERQQLLAELHARLFWVGEEIPYFVEINGKKCKLHERVWDLINRKNISDDDKKQIERYIAVLKEKEMADELELQTKEMTREEAKELFNETAGLMRAIMDLREIEEGVSKEKEKEFHNMFSVQRTEEIRRWLNFLKDAGKV
;
A
#
# COMPACT_ATOMS: atom_id res chain seq x y z
N MET A 1 -13.16 35.51 6.98
CA MET A 1 -13.03 34.73 6.60
C MET A 1 -13.43 33.72 6.99
N ASP A 2 -13.68 33.20 6.83
CA ASP A 2 -14.21 32.26 7.09
C ASP A 2 -13.62 31.12 7.18
N ASN A 3 -13.45 30.92 7.79
CA ASN A 3 -12.93 29.96 7.90
C ASN A 3 -13.38 28.95 8.16
N SER A 4 -14.08 29.13 8.23
CA SER A 4 -14.79 28.15 8.27
C SER A 4 -14.38 27.14 7.48
N ILE A 5 -13.35 27.18 7.21
CA ILE A 5 -12.92 26.21 6.59
C ILE A 5 -13.13 25.09 7.30
N ASP A 6 -13.89 24.33 6.91
CA ASP A 6 -14.15 23.20 7.53
C ASP A 6 -13.06 22.27 7.31
N THR A 7 -12.46 21.93 8.32
CA THR A 7 -11.38 20.99 8.26
C THR A 7 -11.81 19.66 7.71
N GLY A 8 -13.08 19.40 7.62
CA GLY A 8 -13.59 18.19 7.02
C GLY A 8 -13.76 18.27 5.51
N ASP A 9 -13.52 19.42 4.91
CA ASP A 9 -13.75 19.57 3.49
C ASP A 9 -12.68 18.84 2.68
N ILE A 10 -13.09 17.77 2.00
CA ILE A 10 -12.19 16.94 1.20
C ILE A 10 -11.75 17.62 -0.08
N ASN A 11 -12.38 18.74 -0.44
CA ASN A 11 -12.01 19.49 -1.63
C ASN A 11 -10.92 20.54 -1.37
N LEU A 12 -10.55 20.72 -0.12
CA LEU A 12 -9.47 21.64 0.19
C LEU A 12 -8.14 21.03 -0.25
N LEU A 13 -7.22 21.87 -0.67
CA LEU A 13 -5.89 21.44 -1.03
C LEU A 13 -5.13 21.00 0.23
N ILE A 14 -4.31 19.99 0.09
CA ILE A 14 -3.50 19.54 1.21
C ILE A 14 -2.42 20.59 1.49
N THR A 15 -2.08 20.72 2.76
CA THR A 15 -0.99 21.58 3.19
C THR A 15 0.31 20.81 3.11
N GLU A 16 1.42 21.52 3.16
CA GLU A 16 2.74 20.88 3.17
C GLU A 16 2.89 19.97 4.39
N ARG A 17 2.34 20.37 5.53
CA ARG A 17 2.38 19.56 6.73
C ARG A 17 1.61 18.25 6.55
N GLU A 18 0.42 18.33 5.96
CA GLU A 18 -0.38 17.14 5.67
C GLU A 18 0.34 16.22 4.70
N ARG A 19 0.97 16.79 3.69
CA ARG A 19 1.76 16.05 2.71
C ARG A 19 2.90 15.28 3.38
N GLN A 20 3.66 15.94 4.23
CA GLN A 20 4.76 15.33 4.96
C GLN A 20 4.27 14.20 5.88
N GLN A 21 3.11 14.41 6.48
CA GLN A 21 2.51 13.40 7.34
C GLN A 21 2.12 12.14 6.55
N LEU A 22 1.51 12.32 5.37
CA LEU A 22 1.15 11.19 4.52
C LEU A 22 2.39 10.42 4.05
N LEU A 23 3.44 11.13 3.65
CA LEU A 23 4.67 10.49 3.23
C LEU A 23 5.32 9.72 4.37
N ALA A 24 5.31 10.28 5.57
CA ALA A 24 5.84 9.60 6.74
C ALA A 24 5.07 8.31 7.03
N GLU A 25 3.75 8.35 6.89
CA GLU A 25 2.93 7.16 7.08
C GLU A 25 3.23 6.08 6.04
N LEU A 26 3.46 6.46 4.80
CA LEU A 26 3.83 5.49 3.77
C LEU A 26 5.12 4.76 4.10
N HIS A 27 6.06 5.43 4.75
CA HIS A 27 7.32 4.83 5.12
C HIS A 27 7.28 4.12 6.47
N ALA A 28 6.19 4.25 7.21
CA ALA A 28 6.01 3.55 8.46
C ALA A 28 5.57 2.12 8.19
N ARG A 29 6.38 1.16 8.61
CA ARG A 29 6.11 -0.26 8.36
C ARG A 29 4.74 -0.73 8.79
N LEU A 30 4.16 -0.08 9.77
CA LEU A 30 2.89 -0.50 10.34
C LEU A 30 1.69 -0.14 9.47
N PHE A 31 1.86 0.80 8.55
CA PHE A 31 0.73 1.27 7.76
C PHE A 31 0.43 0.44 6.53
N TRP A 32 1.37 0.35 5.62
CA TRP A 32 1.10 -0.34 4.36
C TRP A 32 0.94 -1.85 4.54
N VAL A 33 1.40 -2.38 5.65
CA VAL A 33 1.25 -3.80 5.97
C VAL A 33 -0.21 -4.18 6.12
N GLY A 34 -1.06 -3.27 6.57
CA GLY A 34 -2.48 -3.51 6.74
C GLY A 34 -3.34 -3.14 5.55
N GLU A 35 -2.74 -2.58 4.51
CA GLU A 35 -3.50 -2.11 3.37
C GLU A 35 -3.91 -3.23 2.43
N GLU A 36 -5.04 -3.03 1.76
CA GLU A 36 -5.50 -3.98 0.76
C GLU A 36 -4.85 -3.68 -0.58
N ILE A 37 -4.58 -4.74 -1.33
CA ILE A 37 -4.11 -4.59 -2.71
C ILE A 37 -5.26 -4.06 -3.55
N PRO A 38 -5.06 -2.98 -4.31
CA PRO A 38 -6.12 -2.45 -5.16
C PRO A 38 -6.62 -3.51 -6.15
N TYR A 39 -7.92 -3.55 -6.39
CA TYR A 39 -8.47 -4.44 -7.41
C TYR A 39 -7.94 -4.08 -8.78
N PHE A 40 -7.82 -2.80 -9.06
CA PHE A 40 -7.35 -2.30 -10.34
C PHE A 40 -6.32 -1.22 -10.12
N VAL A 41 -5.35 -1.18 -11.01
CA VAL A 41 -4.37 -0.08 -11.05
C VAL A 41 -4.09 0.23 -12.51
N GLU A 42 -3.88 1.50 -12.83
CA GLU A 42 -3.56 1.90 -14.18
C GLU A 42 -2.06 1.93 -14.37
N ILE A 43 -1.57 1.14 -15.30
CA ILE A 43 -0.15 1.04 -15.61
C ILE A 43 0.01 1.26 -17.11
N ASN A 44 0.76 2.29 -17.49
CA ASN A 44 0.99 2.65 -18.88
C ASN A 44 -0.31 2.83 -19.66
N GLY A 45 -1.30 3.47 -19.04
CA GLY A 45 -2.58 3.74 -19.67
C GLY A 45 -3.53 2.56 -19.73
N LYS A 46 -3.14 1.41 -19.18
CA LYS A 46 -3.99 0.22 -19.17
C LYS A 46 -4.41 -0.14 -17.77
N LYS A 47 -5.67 -0.51 -17.64
CA LYS A 47 -6.23 -0.95 -16.37
C LYS A 47 -5.79 -2.38 -16.10
N CYS A 48 -5.09 -2.57 -15.00
CA CYS A 48 -4.57 -3.88 -14.60
C CYS A 48 -5.35 -4.42 -13.42
N LYS A 49 -5.75 -5.70 -13.49
CA LYS A 49 -6.46 -6.36 -12.39
C LYS A 49 -5.43 -6.88 -11.38
N LEU A 50 -4.90 -6.00 -10.61
CA LEU A 50 -3.78 -6.30 -9.71
C LEU A 50 -4.11 -7.34 -8.65
N HIS A 51 -5.21 -7.14 -7.93
CA HIS A 51 -5.61 -8.05 -6.85
C HIS A 51 -5.77 -9.48 -7.34
N GLU A 52 -6.45 -9.64 -8.47
CA GLU A 52 -6.69 -10.95 -9.07
C GLU A 52 -5.38 -11.63 -9.47
N ARG A 53 -4.47 -10.87 -10.07
CA ARG A 53 -3.18 -11.39 -10.49
C ARG A 53 -2.34 -11.89 -9.33
N VAL A 54 -2.25 -11.10 -8.27
CA VAL A 54 -1.49 -11.48 -7.09
C VAL A 54 -2.13 -12.70 -6.43
N TRP A 55 -3.45 -12.71 -6.33
CA TRP A 55 -4.18 -13.83 -5.74
C TRP A 55 -3.96 -15.13 -6.50
N ASP A 56 -3.99 -15.07 -7.83
CA ASP A 56 -3.73 -16.25 -8.66
C ASP A 56 -2.34 -16.81 -8.41
N LEU A 57 -1.35 -15.94 -8.30
CA LEU A 57 0.02 -16.36 -8.07
C LEU A 57 0.19 -16.99 -6.68
N ILE A 58 -0.45 -16.40 -5.67
CA ILE A 58 -0.41 -16.93 -4.30
C ILE A 58 -1.00 -18.34 -4.25
N ASN A 59 -2.04 -18.60 -5.05
CA ASN A 59 -2.74 -19.85 -5.01
C ASN A 59 -2.19 -20.93 -5.95
N ARG A 60 -1.14 -20.65 -6.71
CA ARG A 60 -0.52 -21.67 -7.55
C ARG A 60 0.23 -22.68 -6.69
N LYS A 61 0.10 -23.96 -7.06
CA LYS A 61 0.75 -25.03 -6.31
C LYS A 61 2.25 -25.00 -6.48
N ASN A 62 2.70 -24.74 -7.70
CA ASN A 62 4.12 -24.71 -8.01
C ASN A 62 4.41 -23.46 -8.82
N ILE A 63 5.50 -22.80 -8.49
CA ILE A 63 5.97 -21.63 -9.21
C ILE A 63 7.10 -22.06 -10.13
N SER A 64 6.88 -21.98 -11.43
CA SER A 64 7.89 -22.33 -12.41
C SER A 64 8.92 -21.21 -12.56
N ASP A 65 10.00 -21.49 -13.26
CA ASP A 65 11.00 -20.45 -13.53
C ASP A 65 10.42 -19.32 -14.39
N ASP A 66 9.52 -19.65 -15.31
CA ASP A 66 8.84 -18.65 -16.11
C ASP A 66 7.93 -17.78 -15.24
N ASP A 67 7.25 -18.39 -14.28
CA ASP A 67 6.44 -17.66 -13.34
C ASP A 67 7.28 -16.68 -12.52
N LYS A 68 8.46 -17.11 -12.08
CA LYS A 68 9.38 -16.25 -11.34
C LYS A 68 9.83 -15.06 -12.17
N LYS A 69 10.12 -15.28 -13.44
CA LYS A 69 10.48 -14.18 -14.35
C LYS A 69 9.35 -13.20 -14.54
N GLN A 70 8.13 -13.71 -14.63
CA GLN A 70 6.96 -12.84 -14.72
C GLN A 70 6.76 -12.02 -13.46
N ILE A 71 6.95 -12.66 -12.30
CA ILE A 71 6.85 -11.98 -11.01
C ILE A 71 7.89 -10.87 -10.92
N GLU A 72 9.13 -11.12 -11.31
CA GLU A 72 10.18 -10.11 -11.31
C GLU A 72 9.82 -8.90 -12.17
N ARG A 73 9.31 -9.16 -13.37
CA ARG A 73 8.87 -8.08 -14.27
C ARG A 73 7.73 -7.30 -13.67
N TYR A 74 6.81 -8.02 -13.05
CA TYR A 74 5.64 -7.40 -12.43
C TYR A 74 6.05 -6.51 -11.27
N ILE A 75 6.94 -7.02 -10.42
CA ILE A 75 7.48 -6.24 -9.30
C ILE A 75 8.14 -4.95 -9.83
N ALA A 76 8.93 -5.05 -10.89
CA ALA A 76 9.61 -3.89 -11.46
C ALA A 76 8.60 -2.84 -11.93
N VAL A 77 7.56 -3.26 -12.61
CA VAL A 77 6.52 -2.36 -13.11
C VAL A 77 5.75 -1.71 -11.96
N LEU A 78 5.38 -2.49 -10.96
CA LEU A 78 4.66 -1.98 -9.80
C LEU A 78 5.51 -1.02 -8.98
N LYS A 79 6.80 -1.32 -8.86
CA LYS A 79 7.73 -0.45 -8.14
C LYS A 79 7.88 0.90 -8.85
N GLU A 80 7.93 0.88 -10.17
CA GLU A 80 7.97 2.10 -10.97
C GLU A 80 6.72 2.95 -10.73
N LYS A 81 5.56 2.31 -10.75
CA LYS A 81 4.30 2.99 -10.49
C LYS A 81 4.25 3.54 -9.07
N GLU A 82 4.69 2.76 -8.10
CA GLU A 82 4.72 3.17 -6.70
C GLU A 82 5.62 4.39 -6.51
N MET A 83 6.79 4.39 -7.12
CA MET A 83 7.71 5.52 -7.05
C MET A 83 7.13 6.78 -7.71
N ALA A 84 6.44 6.59 -8.83
CA ALA A 84 5.77 7.71 -9.50
C ALA A 84 4.66 8.30 -8.63
N ASP A 85 3.88 7.44 -7.98
CA ASP A 85 2.81 7.86 -7.08
C ASP A 85 3.37 8.62 -5.87
N GLU A 86 4.48 8.13 -5.30
CA GLU A 86 5.14 8.84 -4.21
C GLU A 86 5.63 10.21 -4.63
N LEU A 87 6.18 10.31 -5.83
CA LEU A 87 6.65 11.59 -6.35
C LEU A 87 5.49 12.56 -6.54
N GLU A 88 4.36 12.08 -7.03
CA GLU A 88 3.16 12.90 -7.15
C GLU A 88 2.71 13.40 -5.77
N LEU A 89 2.70 12.51 -4.80
CA LEU A 89 2.30 12.86 -3.44
C LEU A 89 3.25 13.89 -2.83
N GLN A 90 4.53 13.86 -3.23
CA GLN A 90 5.52 14.82 -2.76
C GLN A 90 5.38 16.18 -3.39
N THR A 91 5.02 16.24 -4.67
CA THR A 91 5.22 17.46 -5.45
C THR A 91 3.96 18.06 -6.06
N LYS A 92 2.93 17.25 -6.29
CA LYS A 92 1.76 17.72 -7.01
C LYS A 92 0.77 18.42 -6.09
N GLU A 93 0.23 19.54 -6.55
CA GLU A 93 -0.86 20.19 -5.84
C GLU A 93 -2.11 19.33 -5.99
N MET A 94 -2.78 19.04 -4.90
CA MET A 94 -3.94 18.17 -4.92
C MET A 94 -4.86 18.44 -3.74
N THR A 95 -6.12 18.01 -3.88
CA THR A 95 -7.07 18.10 -2.80
C THR A 95 -6.81 16.99 -1.78
N ARG A 96 -7.42 17.10 -0.60
CA ARG A 96 -7.32 16.06 0.42
C ARG A 96 -7.86 14.73 -0.07
N GLU A 97 -8.95 14.77 -0.85
CA GLU A 97 -9.52 13.55 -1.41
C GLU A 97 -8.55 12.88 -2.38
N GLU A 98 -7.98 13.66 -3.29
CA GLU A 98 -7.00 13.14 -4.24
C GLU A 98 -5.77 12.58 -3.53
N ALA A 99 -5.31 13.27 -2.50
CA ALA A 99 -4.16 12.83 -1.71
C ALA A 99 -4.44 11.50 -1.01
N LYS A 100 -5.64 11.35 -0.46
CA LYS A 100 -6.05 10.12 0.21
C LYS A 100 -6.13 8.96 -0.77
N GLU A 101 -6.69 9.18 -1.94
CA GLU A 101 -6.78 8.15 -2.97
C GLU A 101 -5.39 7.72 -3.44
N LEU A 102 -4.51 8.69 -3.66
CA LEU A 102 -3.14 8.41 -4.08
C LEU A 102 -2.37 7.67 -2.99
N PHE A 103 -2.54 8.09 -1.74
CA PHE A 103 -1.93 7.41 -0.60
C PHE A 103 -2.37 5.94 -0.53
N ASN A 104 -3.67 5.69 -0.64
CA ASN A 104 -4.21 4.34 -0.57
C ASN A 104 -3.70 3.47 -1.73
N GLU A 105 -3.63 4.04 -2.93
CA GLU A 105 -3.08 3.31 -4.08
C GLU A 105 -1.62 2.95 -3.84
N THR A 106 -0.83 3.92 -3.39
CA THR A 106 0.60 3.72 -3.15
C THR A 106 0.84 2.64 -2.09
N ALA A 107 0.11 2.73 -0.98
CA ALA A 107 0.22 1.75 0.09
C ALA A 107 -0.18 0.35 -0.39
N GLY A 108 -1.24 0.26 -1.19
CA GLY A 108 -1.68 -1.00 -1.78
C GLY A 108 -0.67 -1.59 -2.75
N LEU A 109 0.02 -0.74 -3.52
CA LEU A 109 1.09 -1.18 -4.41
C LEU A 109 2.27 -1.74 -3.61
N MET A 110 2.64 -1.11 -2.51
CA MET A 110 3.68 -1.60 -1.62
C MET A 110 3.32 -2.98 -1.08
N ARG A 111 2.07 -3.17 -0.73
CA ARG A 111 1.58 -4.46 -0.25
C ARG A 111 1.69 -5.52 -1.34
N ALA A 112 1.28 -5.20 -2.55
CA ALA A 112 1.36 -6.14 -3.67
C ALA A 112 2.80 -6.54 -3.97
N ILE A 113 3.72 -5.59 -3.95
CA ILE A 113 5.14 -5.84 -4.17
C ILE A 113 5.67 -6.79 -3.09
N MET A 114 5.31 -6.57 -1.84
CA MET A 114 5.72 -7.42 -0.75
C MET A 114 5.23 -8.86 -0.94
N ASP A 115 3.96 -9.01 -1.28
CA ASP A 115 3.37 -10.33 -1.49
C ASP A 115 4.05 -11.07 -2.65
N LEU A 116 4.31 -10.35 -3.74
CA LEU A 116 4.98 -10.94 -4.91
C LEU A 116 6.41 -11.38 -4.58
N ARG A 117 7.13 -10.61 -3.77
CA ARG A 117 8.48 -10.97 -3.35
C ARG A 117 8.48 -12.24 -2.50
N GLU A 118 7.51 -12.39 -1.63
CA GLU A 118 7.38 -13.60 -0.83
C GLU A 118 7.16 -14.83 -1.71
N ILE A 119 6.35 -14.69 -2.75
CA ILE A 119 6.13 -15.77 -3.71
C ILE A 119 7.41 -16.09 -4.46
N GLU A 120 8.13 -15.06 -4.90
CA GLU A 120 9.37 -15.22 -5.64
C GLU A 120 10.44 -15.97 -4.84
N GLU A 121 10.47 -15.76 -3.54
CA GLU A 121 11.44 -16.41 -2.66
C GLU A 121 11.21 -17.91 -2.51
N GLY A 122 10.13 -18.42 -3.08
CA GLY A 122 9.91 -19.86 -3.14
C GLY A 122 9.36 -20.47 -1.88
N VAL A 123 8.68 -19.70 -1.06
CA VAL A 123 8.01 -20.22 0.13
C VAL A 123 6.86 -21.12 -0.33
N SER A 124 6.71 -22.29 0.28
CA SER A 124 5.63 -23.21 -0.09
C SER A 124 4.27 -22.59 0.20
N LYS A 125 3.28 -23.01 -0.59
CA LYS A 125 1.91 -22.49 -0.43
C LYS A 125 1.40 -22.58 0.99
N GLU A 126 1.67 -23.70 1.65
CA GLU A 126 1.21 -23.91 3.02
C GLU A 126 1.94 -23.00 3.98
N LYS A 127 3.26 -22.90 3.82
CA LYS A 127 4.05 -21.99 4.65
C LYS A 127 3.68 -20.54 4.40
N GLU A 128 3.35 -20.21 3.17
CA GLU A 128 2.89 -18.87 2.85
C GLU A 128 1.59 -18.55 3.57
N LYS A 129 0.64 -19.46 3.55
CA LYS A 129 -0.62 -19.24 4.26
C LYS A 129 -0.41 -19.06 5.74
N GLU A 130 0.43 -19.89 6.33
CA GLU A 130 0.77 -19.78 7.75
C GLU A 130 1.45 -18.45 8.04
N PHE A 131 2.41 -18.08 7.19
CA PHE A 131 3.14 -16.84 7.32
C PHE A 131 2.21 -15.64 7.21
N HIS A 132 1.34 -15.65 6.19
CA HIS A 132 0.37 -14.58 6.02
C HIS A 132 -0.58 -14.45 7.20
N ASN A 133 -1.03 -15.57 7.74
CA ASN A 133 -1.91 -15.56 8.89
C ASN A 133 -1.20 -14.99 10.11
N MET A 134 0.00 -15.48 10.40
CA MET A 134 0.81 -14.97 11.50
C MET A 134 1.12 -13.50 11.33
N PHE A 135 1.52 -13.12 10.14
CA PHE A 135 1.88 -11.76 9.82
C PHE A 135 0.69 -10.83 9.95
N SER A 136 -0.49 -11.28 9.51
CA SER A 136 -1.72 -10.50 9.67
C SER A 136 -2.08 -10.30 11.14
N VAL A 137 -1.95 -11.36 11.93
CA VAL A 137 -2.21 -11.29 13.37
C VAL A 137 -1.21 -10.33 14.04
N GLN A 138 0.08 -10.50 13.74
CA GLN A 138 1.11 -9.60 14.27
C GLN A 138 0.86 -8.16 13.91
N ARG A 139 0.48 -7.90 12.68
CA ARG A 139 0.16 -6.55 12.24
C ARG A 139 -0.99 -5.96 13.00
N THR A 140 -2.05 -6.75 13.16
CA THR A 140 -3.22 -6.29 13.90
C THR A 140 -2.82 -5.93 15.32
N GLU A 141 -1.99 -6.75 15.96
CA GLU A 141 -1.51 -6.49 17.31
C GLU A 141 -0.60 -5.27 17.37
N GLU A 142 0.30 -5.13 16.40
CA GLU A 142 1.20 -3.99 16.33
C GLU A 142 0.44 -2.69 16.10
N ILE A 143 -0.52 -2.70 15.21
CA ILE A 143 -1.35 -1.54 14.93
C ILE A 143 -2.16 -1.19 16.18
N ARG A 144 -2.72 -2.19 16.87
CA ARG A 144 -3.47 -1.97 18.08
C ARG A 144 -2.61 -1.35 19.17
N ARG A 145 -1.39 -1.87 19.34
CA ARG A 145 -0.43 -1.31 20.30
C ARG A 145 -0.06 0.11 19.96
N TRP A 146 0.16 0.37 18.67
CA TRP A 146 0.49 1.71 18.21
C TRP A 146 -0.65 2.68 18.45
N LEU A 147 -1.87 2.28 18.13
CA LEU A 147 -3.06 3.11 18.36
C LEU A 147 -3.26 3.38 19.85
N ASN A 148 -3.04 2.38 20.70
CA ASN A 148 -3.13 2.56 22.14
C ASN A 148 -2.07 3.52 22.66
N PHE A 149 -0.86 3.40 22.14
CA PHE A 149 0.23 4.31 22.47
C PHE A 149 -0.14 5.75 22.11
N LEU A 150 -0.65 5.96 20.91
CA LEU A 150 -1.06 7.30 20.47
C LEU A 150 -2.20 7.85 21.34
N LYS A 151 -3.12 6.99 21.70
CA LYS A 151 -4.24 7.36 22.56
C LYS A 151 -3.78 7.78 23.93
N ASP A 152 -2.88 6.99 24.53
CA ASP A 152 -2.30 7.32 25.83
C ASP A 152 -1.48 8.60 25.78
N ALA A 153 -0.86 8.87 24.66
CA ALA A 153 -0.11 10.11 24.49
C ALA A 153 -1.00 11.30 24.13
N GLY A 154 -2.31 11.10 24.06
CA GLY A 154 -3.24 12.18 23.74
C GLY A 154 -3.22 12.62 22.29
N LYS A 155 -2.77 11.77 21.40
CA LYS A 155 -2.65 12.10 19.98
C LYS A 155 -3.84 11.62 19.13
N VAL A 156 -4.69 10.85 19.72
CA VAL A 156 -5.85 10.30 19.04
C VAL A 156 -7.11 10.58 19.80
#